data_20297733e6882f35350231916ec36243
#
_entry.id   20297733e6882f35350231916ec36243
#
_cell.length_a   1.000
_cell.length_b   1.000
_cell.length_c   1.000
_cell.angle_alpha   90.00
_cell.angle_beta   90.00
_cell.angle_gamma   90.00
#
_symmetry.space_group_name_H-M   'P 1'
#
loop_
_entity.id
_entity.type
_entity.pdbx_description
1 polymer ?
#
loop_
_entity_poly.entity_id
_entity_poly.type
_entity_poly.pdbx_seq_one_letter_code
_entity_poly.pdbx_strand_id
1 'polypeptide(L)'
;MTGVRDKTALAKDLIETVARVLGSQPGCRVTHEDGVILTGTFTATPRARELTRAAHMQGDPVRVTVRFSNGFPDPDLPDAAEDNPRGMAVKFYLPDGSTTDLVCQSWPVFPAGTPEGFLGLIAAQGEGPEATEKFLAENPDIAEAGAKIAAESGQPPLSWATMAFNSMNAYRLVNADGAGQFVRFTFSPEKGEHSLPVEKRATADPHYLMKGVFDELPIRYRVMAQLARVDDQTADSSKAWPVDREWVDMGLVEMTGPDTERERDGDILVNDPMRVTDGIEPSDDPILQIRTYVYGESVRRRTGVERPASL
;
A
#
# COMPACT_ATOMS: atom_id res chain seq x y z
N MET A 1 -18.88 24.95 -12.69
CA MET A 1 -19.30 23.84 -11.80
C MET A 1 -18.88 22.54 -12.46
N THR A 2 -17.69 22.07 -12.18
CA THR A 2 -17.25 20.72 -12.58
C THR A 2 -18.01 19.75 -11.67
N GLY A 3 -18.98 19.03 -12.26
CA GLY A 3 -19.75 18.01 -11.55
C GLY A 3 -18.79 16.99 -10.95
N VAL A 4 -19.00 16.64 -9.68
CA VAL A 4 -18.26 15.54 -9.03
C VAL A 4 -18.49 14.29 -9.87
N ARG A 5 -17.42 13.76 -10.47
CA ARG A 5 -17.48 12.56 -11.30
C ARG A 5 -17.92 11.38 -10.40
N ASP A 6 -18.81 10.54 -10.91
CA ASP A 6 -19.20 9.32 -10.18
C ASP A 6 -17.96 8.45 -9.91
N LYS A 7 -17.74 8.12 -8.63
CA LYS A 7 -16.57 7.34 -8.16
C LYS A 7 -16.49 5.98 -8.87
N THR A 8 -17.63 5.36 -9.16
CA THR A 8 -17.68 4.06 -9.87
C THR A 8 -17.18 4.20 -11.30
N ALA A 9 -17.64 5.23 -12.03
CA ALA A 9 -17.19 5.49 -13.40
C ALA A 9 -15.70 5.84 -13.44
N LEU A 10 -15.22 6.67 -12.50
CA LEU A 10 -13.81 7.05 -12.41
C LEU A 10 -12.92 5.85 -12.06
N ALA A 11 -13.36 4.97 -11.13
CA ALA A 11 -12.64 3.75 -10.78
C ALA A 11 -12.53 2.79 -11.98
N LYS A 12 -13.58 2.66 -12.78
CA LYS A 12 -13.56 1.88 -14.00
C LYS A 12 -12.55 2.43 -15.01
N ASP A 13 -12.59 3.75 -15.27
CA ASP A 13 -11.64 4.40 -16.18
C ASP A 13 -10.19 4.24 -15.71
N LEU A 14 -9.93 4.36 -14.39
CA LEU A 14 -8.62 4.12 -13.79
C LEU A 14 -8.14 2.69 -14.06
N ILE A 15 -8.95 1.69 -13.73
CA ILE A 15 -8.59 0.28 -13.91
C ILE A 15 -8.38 -0.06 -15.38
N GLU A 16 -9.24 0.42 -16.29
CA GLU A 16 -9.10 0.18 -17.73
C GLU A 16 -7.83 0.85 -18.30
N THR A 17 -7.54 2.07 -17.87
CA THR A 17 -6.34 2.80 -18.33
C THR A 17 -5.06 2.15 -17.78
N VAL A 18 -5.00 1.86 -16.48
CA VAL A 18 -3.85 1.17 -15.86
C VAL A 18 -3.63 -0.19 -16.53
N ALA A 19 -4.68 -0.99 -16.71
CA ALA A 19 -4.59 -2.29 -17.36
C ALA A 19 -4.04 -2.21 -18.79
N ARG A 20 -4.50 -1.22 -19.56
CA ARG A 20 -4.06 -1.00 -20.94
C ARG A 20 -2.60 -0.54 -20.99
N VAL A 21 -2.18 0.38 -20.12
CA VAL A 21 -0.85 0.98 -20.14
C VAL A 21 0.20 0.01 -19.58
N LEU A 22 -0.12 -0.69 -18.49
CA LEU A 22 0.81 -1.64 -17.84
C LEU A 22 0.69 -3.06 -18.40
N GLY A 23 -0.24 -3.34 -19.31
CA GLY A 23 -0.35 -4.64 -19.98
C GLY A 23 -0.94 -5.77 -19.13
N SER A 24 -1.74 -5.47 -18.10
CA SER A 24 -2.29 -6.53 -17.24
C SER A 24 -3.26 -7.45 -17.96
N GLN A 25 -3.15 -8.75 -17.69
CA GLN A 25 -3.96 -9.78 -18.33
C GLN A 25 -5.36 -9.91 -17.69
N PRO A 26 -6.38 -10.33 -18.46
CA PRO A 26 -7.68 -10.74 -17.90
C PRO A 26 -7.50 -11.89 -16.90
N GLY A 27 -8.23 -11.85 -15.79
CA GLY A 27 -8.13 -12.85 -14.73
C GLY A 27 -7.06 -12.55 -13.66
N CYS A 28 -6.14 -11.61 -13.95
CA CYS A 28 -5.09 -11.18 -13.04
C CYS A 28 -5.42 -9.86 -12.33
N ARG A 29 -4.73 -9.55 -11.23
CA ARG A 29 -4.74 -8.19 -10.65
C ARG A 29 -4.18 -7.20 -11.66
N VAL A 30 -4.73 -6.00 -11.66
CA VAL A 30 -4.29 -4.94 -12.60
C VAL A 30 -2.88 -4.45 -12.27
N THR A 31 -2.56 -4.44 -10.98
CA THR A 31 -1.23 -4.19 -10.42
C THR A 31 -1.01 -5.16 -9.26
N HIS A 32 0.22 -5.33 -8.83
CA HIS A 32 0.55 -6.22 -7.70
C HIS A 32 0.11 -7.68 -7.91
N GLU A 33 0.20 -8.19 -9.16
CA GLU A 33 -0.19 -9.57 -9.46
C GLU A 33 0.80 -10.57 -8.87
N ASP A 34 2.08 -10.37 -9.12
CA ASP A 34 3.13 -11.21 -8.56
C ASP A 34 3.33 -10.92 -7.08
N GLY A 35 3.15 -11.93 -6.23
CA GLY A 35 3.24 -11.74 -4.78
C GLY A 35 3.17 -13.02 -3.97
N VAL A 36 3.58 -12.92 -2.72
CA VAL A 36 3.60 -14.01 -1.75
C VAL A 36 2.72 -13.67 -0.54
N ILE A 37 2.03 -14.69 -0.02
CA ILE A 37 1.11 -14.54 1.10
C ILE A 37 1.67 -15.30 2.31
N LEU A 38 1.86 -14.59 3.41
CA LEU A 38 2.40 -15.10 4.66
C LEU A 38 1.37 -14.98 5.78
N THR A 39 1.40 -15.92 6.71
CA THR A 39 0.67 -15.84 7.97
C THR A 39 1.57 -15.42 9.10
N GLY A 40 1.00 -14.77 10.10
CA GLY A 40 1.73 -14.33 11.28
C GLY A 40 0.83 -13.76 12.36
N THR A 41 1.44 -13.00 13.25
CA THR A 41 0.77 -12.30 14.35
C THR A 41 1.16 -10.84 14.39
N PHE A 42 0.24 -9.99 14.86
CA PHE A 42 0.52 -8.63 15.28
C PHE A 42 0.28 -8.49 16.77
N THR A 43 1.23 -7.87 17.46
CA THR A 43 1.13 -7.55 18.88
C THR A 43 1.38 -6.06 19.08
N ALA A 44 0.37 -5.35 19.58
CA ALA A 44 0.46 -3.91 19.80
C ALA A 44 1.27 -3.56 21.04
N THR A 45 1.93 -2.39 21.02
CA THR A 45 2.59 -1.82 22.21
C THR A 45 1.57 -1.21 23.17
N PRO A 46 1.93 -0.97 24.45
CA PRO A 46 1.10 -0.20 25.37
C PRO A 46 0.79 1.22 24.85
N ARG A 47 1.69 1.82 24.07
CA ARG A 47 1.50 3.16 23.51
C ARG A 47 0.42 3.21 22.43
N ALA A 48 0.20 2.13 21.69
CA ALA A 48 -0.83 2.05 20.66
C ALA A 48 -2.23 2.25 21.25
N ARG A 49 -2.56 1.60 22.37
CA ARG A 49 -3.89 1.73 23.02
C ARG A 49 -4.19 3.12 23.59
N GLU A 50 -3.16 3.93 23.83
CA GLU A 50 -3.35 5.32 24.23
C GLU A 50 -3.82 6.19 23.06
N LEU A 51 -3.47 5.81 21.83
CA LEU A 51 -3.81 6.53 20.60
C LEU A 51 -5.12 6.05 19.98
N THR A 52 -5.47 4.77 20.16
CA THR A 52 -6.67 4.21 19.55
C THR A 52 -7.32 3.14 20.39
N ARG A 53 -8.68 3.07 20.34
CA ARG A 53 -9.47 1.99 20.95
C ARG A 53 -9.65 0.78 20.03
N ALA A 54 -9.04 0.76 18.84
CA ALA A 54 -9.14 -0.35 17.88
C ALA A 54 -8.74 -1.68 18.52
N ALA A 55 -9.55 -2.73 18.33
CA ALA A 55 -9.44 -3.98 19.08
C ALA A 55 -8.05 -4.65 18.95
N HIS A 56 -7.45 -4.64 17.75
CA HIS A 56 -6.11 -5.20 17.53
C HIS A 56 -4.97 -4.37 18.11
N MET A 57 -5.25 -3.13 18.56
CA MET A 57 -4.27 -2.21 19.16
C MET A 57 -4.27 -2.25 20.69
N GLN A 58 -4.92 -3.26 21.31
CA GLN A 58 -5.05 -3.34 22.78
C GLN A 58 -3.97 -4.17 23.47
N GLY A 59 -3.07 -4.82 22.73
CA GLY A 59 -1.92 -5.56 23.26
C GLY A 59 -2.03 -7.07 23.12
N ASP A 60 -3.21 -7.63 23.00
CA ASP A 60 -3.37 -9.05 22.73
C ASP A 60 -2.93 -9.39 21.30
N PRO A 61 -2.18 -10.48 21.09
CA PRO A 61 -1.80 -10.88 19.75
C PRO A 61 -3.01 -11.21 18.87
N VAL A 62 -3.03 -10.70 17.64
CA VAL A 62 -4.05 -11.03 16.63
C VAL A 62 -3.38 -11.69 15.43
N ARG A 63 -4.08 -12.67 14.81
CA ARG A 63 -3.61 -13.27 13.56
C ARG A 63 -3.55 -12.20 12.48
N VAL A 64 -2.56 -12.29 11.59
CA VAL A 64 -2.49 -11.50 10.37
C VAL A 64 -2.22 -12.38 9.15
N THR A 65 -2.75 -11.94 8.00
CA THR A 65 -2.30 -12.34 6.67
C THR A 65 -1.55 -11.17 6.07
N VAL A 66 -0.31 -11.39 5.65
CA VAL A 66 0.54 -10.38 5.00
C VAL A 66 0.78 -10.77 3.54
N ARG A 67 0.55 -9.85 2.62
CA ARG A 67 0.90 -10.06 1.22
C ARG A 67 1.98 -9.07 0.79
N PHE A 68 3.14 -9.59 0.40
CA PHE A 68 4.14 -8.83 -0.37
C PHE A 68 3.88 -8.98 -1.87
N SER A 69 4.21 -7.95 -2.65
CA SER A 69 4.00 -7.99 -4.10
C SER A 69 4.87 -6.99 -4.87
N ASN A 70 5.25 -7.38 -6.08
CA ASN A 70 5.75 -6.46 -7.09
C ASN A 70 4.60 -5.57 -7.60
N GLY A 71 4.89 -4.31 -7.92
CA GLY A 71 3.86 -3.34 -8.30
C GLY A 71 3.37 -3.51 -9.72
N PHE A 72 4.29 -3.67 -10.67
CA PHE A 72 3.94 -3.85 -12.07
C PHE A 72 3.46 -5.28 -12.36
N PRO A 73 2.48 -5.44 -13.26
CA PRO A 73 1.87 -6.74 -13.56
C PRO A 73 2.67 -7.57 -14.58
N ASP A 74 3.86 -7.14 -14.98
CA ASP A 74 4.73 -7.86 -15.90
C ASP A 74 5.47 -8.98 -15.17
N PRO A 75 5.14 -10.26 -15.43
CA PRO A 75 5.78 -11.39 -14.76
C PRO A 75 7.25 -11.59 -15.20
N ASP A 76 7.65 -11.02 -16.32
CA ASP A 76 9.01 -11.10 -16.84
C ASP A 76 9.91 -9.96 -16.32
N LEU A 77 9.33 -8.98 -15.59
CA LEU A 77 10.10 -7.89 -14.99
C LEU A 77 10.92 -8.41 -13.81
N PRO A 78 12.26 -8.34 -13.87
CA PRO A 78 13.08 -8.85 -12.76
C PRO A 78 12.86 -8.09 -11.45
N ASP A 79 12.97 -8.78 -10.32
CA ASP A 79 12.95 -8.18 -8.99
C ASP A 79 14.06 -7.12 -8.80
N ALA A 80 15.15 -7.21 -9.55
CA ALA A 80 16.23 -6.23 -9.57
C ALA A 80 15.93 -4.98 -10.43
N ALA A 81 14.76 -4.90 -11.08
CA ALA A 81 14.37 -3.71 -11.81
C ALA A 81 14.21 -2.53 -10.86
N GLU A 82 14.81 -1.40 -11.26
CA GLU A 82 14.65 -0.12 -10.57
C GLU A 82 13.23 0.43 -10.80
N ASP A 83 12.81 1.34 -9.97
CA ASP A 83 11.51 2.06 -10.06
C ASP A 83 10.24 1.18 -9.99
N ASN A 84 10.36 -0.13 -9.79
CA ASN A 84 9.21 -0.99 -9.57
C ASN A 84 8.70 -0.81 -8.13
N PRO A 85 7.47 -0.26 -7.91
CA PRO A 85 6.93 -0.15 -6.57
C PRO A 85 6.71 -1.53 -5.95
N ARG A 86 6.96 -1.64 -4.66
CA ARG A 86 6.69 -2.86 -3.90
C ARG A 86 5.53 -2.62 -2.95
N GLY A 87 4.67 -3.61 -2.78
CA GLY A 87 3.51 -3.55 -1.92
C GLY A 87 3.61 -4.47 -0.72
N MET A 88 3.13 -3.99 0.43
CA MET A 88 2.84 -4.80 1.61
C MET A 88 1.40 -4.50 2.05
N ALA A 89 0.56 -5.52 2.07
CA ALA A 89 -0.79 -5.42 2.58
C ALA A 89 -0.96 -6.37 3.77
N VAL A 90 -1.51 -5.85 4.86
CA VAL A 90 -1.74 -6.60 6.09
C VAL A 90 -3.23 -6.63 6.40
N LYS A 91 -3.78 -7.82 6.54
CA LYS A 91 -5.13 -8.07 7.04
C LYS A 91 -5.04 -8.54 8.49
N PHE A 92 -5.68 -7.82 9.38
CA PHE A 92 -5.80 -8.17 10.80
C PHE A 92 -7.13 -8.88 11.04
N TYR A 93 -7.11 -10.01 11.74
CA TYR A 93 -8.30 -10.75 12.13
C TYR A 93 -8.68 -10.39 13.55
N LEU A 94 -9.83 -9.74 13.72
CA LEU A 94 -10.26 -9.21 15.00
C LEU A 94 -10.96 -10.26 15.86
N PRO A 95 -11.00 -10.09 17.20
CA PRO A 95 -11.61 -11.07 18.11
C PRO A 95 -13.10 -11.32 17.87
N ASP A 96 -13.81 -10.35 17.29
CA ASP A 96 -15.23 -10.46 16.94
C ASP A 96 -15.49 -11.16 15.60
N GLY A 97 -14.43 -11.62 14.92
CA GLY A 97 -14.48 -12.27 13.62
C GLY A 97 -14.46 -11.31 12.42
N SER A 98 -14.51 -10.00 12.66
CA SER A 98 -14.32 -9.01 11.60
C SER A 98 -12.84 -8.87 11.20
N THR A 99 -12.57 -8.09 10.14
CA THR A 99 -11.20 -7.82 9.69
C THR A 99 -11.00 -6.33 9.45
N THR A 100 -9.75 -5.87 9.59
CA THR A 100 -9.32 -4.55 9.17
C THR A 100 -8.03 -4.65 8.38
N ASP A 101 -7.79 -3.72 7.46
CA ASP A 101 -6.66 -3.81 6.54
C ASP A 101 -5.77 -2.57 6.62
N LEU A 102 -4.47 -2.79 6.41
CA LEU A 102 -3.51 -1.71 6.17
C LEU A 102 -2.73 -2.04 4.90
N VAL A 103 -2.79 -1.12 3.92
CA VAL A 103 -2.17 -1.30 2.61
C VAL A 103 -1.09 -0.25 2.41
N CYS A 104 0.14 -0.71 2.24
CA CYS A 104 1.34 0.10 2.16
C CYS A 104 2.13 -0.20 0.89
N GLN A 105 2.97 0.75 0.50
CA GLN A 105 3.89 0.64 -0.62
C GLN A 105 5.27 1.17 -0.26
N SER A 106 6.28 0.81 -1.06
CA SER A 106 7.65 1.29 -0.89
C SER A 106 7.83 2.78 -1.17
N TRP A 107 6.88 3.41 -1.84
CA TRP A 107 6.95 4.83 -2.13
C TRP A 107 6.67 5.70 -0.89
N PRO A 108 7.34 6.85 -0.76
CA PRO A 108 7.15 7.75 0.38
C PRO A 108 5.84 8.56 0.29
N VAL A 109 5.34 8.78 -0.94
CA VAL A 109 4.11 9.51 -1.25
C VAL A 109 3.41 8.84 -2.44
N PHE A 110 2.11 9.13 -2.62
CA PHE A 110 1.39 8.74 -3.83
C PHE A 110 1.74 9.69 -4.99
N PRO A 111 1.80 9.23 -6.25
CA PRO A 111 2.21 10.08 -7.37
C PRO A 111 1.31 11.29 -7.66
N ALA A 112 0.07 11.30 -7.19
CA ALA A 112 -0.89 12.37 -7.43
C ALA A 112 -1.81 12.58 -6.22
N GLY A 113 -2.24 13.82 -5.96
CA GLY A 113 -3.17 14.16 -4.88
C GLY A 113 -4.64 13.88 -5.21
N THR A 114 -4.97 13.57 -6.48
CA THR A 114 -6.34 13.26 -6.90
C THR A 114 -6.40 12.07 -7.84
N PRO A 115 -7.52 11.32 -7.86
CA PRO A 115 -7.72 10.21 -8.80
C PRO A 115 -7.66 10.64 -10.27
N GLU A 116 -8.18 11.82 -10.61
CA GLU A 116 -8.14 12.39 -11.95
C GLU A 116 -6.71 12.73 -12.38
N GLY A 117 -5.92 13.30 -11.46
CA GLY A 117 -4.49 13.57 -11.68
C GLY A 117 -3.71 12.29 -11.93
N PHE A 118 -3.98 11.25 -11.14
CA PHE A 118 -3.36 9.93 -11.35
C PHE A 118 -3.77 9.30 -12.67
N LEU A 119 -5.05 9.36 -13.03
CA LEU A 119 -5.55 8.89 -14.33
C LEU A 119 -4.85 9.59 -15.49
N GLY A 120 -4.71 10.94 -15.40
CA GLY A 120 -4.02 11.74 -16.42
C GLY A 120 -2.53 11.37 -16.54
N LEU A 121 -1.84 11.14 -15.43
CA LEU A 121 -0.45 10.71 -15.43
C LEU A 121 -0.27 9.35 -16.12
N ILE A 122 -1.09 8.35 -15.77
CA ILE A 122 -1.01 7.02 -16.39
C ILE A 122 -1.36 7.10 -17.89
N ALA A 123 -2.36 7.90 -18.28
CA ALA A 123 -2.71 8.08 -19.67
C ALA A 123 -1.54 8.70 -20.47
N ALA A 124 -0.91 9.76 -19.94
CA ALA A 124 0.24 10.39 -20.57
C ALA A 124 1.45 9.43 -20.70
N GLN A 125 1.70 8.62 -19.68
CA GLN A 125 2.74 7.57 -19.75
C GLN A 125 2.45 6.55 -20.85
N GLY A 126 1.18 6.20 -21.05
CA GLY A 126 0.76 5.30 -22.14
C GLY A 126 0.93 5.90 -23.54
N GLU A 127 0.96 7.22 -23.67
CA GLU A 127 1.21 7.94 -24.92
C GLU A 127 2.73 8.13 -25.21
N GLY A 128 3.57 7.99 -24.19
CA GLY A 128 5.01 8.02 -24.30
C GLY A 128 5.70 9.20 -23.58
N PRO A 129 7.04 9.27 -23.70
CA PRO A 129 7.85 10.20 -22.92
C PRO A 129 7.51 11.68 -23.14
N GLU A 130 7.27 12.10 -24.40
CA GLU A 130 6.94 13.49 -24.75
C GLU A 130 5.60 13.94 -24.14
N ALA A 131 4.58 13.07 -24.20
CA ALA A 131 3.28 13.34 -23.58
C ALA A 131 3.40 13.40 -22.05
N THR A 132 4.21 12.51 -21.45
CA THR A 132 4.48 12.51 -20.02
C THR A 132 5.18 13.80 -19.58
N GLU A 133 6.22 14.24 -20.28
CA GLU A 133 6.94 15.49 -19.98
C GLU A 133 6.00 16.71 -20.06
N LYS A 134 5.19 16.79 -21.11
CA LYS A 134 4.19 17.84 -21.26
C LYS A 134 3.17 17.83 -20.11
N PHE A 135 2.64 16.65 -19.77
CA PHE A 135 1.69 16.50 -18.66
C PHE A 135 2.29 16.96 -17.34
N LEU A 136 3.53 16.56 -17.03
CA LEU A 136 4.22 16.96 -15.81
C LEU A 136 4.50 18.47 -15.76
N ALA A 137 4.81 19.09 -16.90
CA ALA A 137 4.98 20.55 -16.99
C ALA A 137 3.68 21.31 -16.68
N GLU A 138 2.53 20.76 -17.04
CA GLU A 138 1.20 21.31 -16.76
C GLU A 138 0.68 20.97 -15.33
N ASN A 139 1.31 19.98 -14.64
CA ASN A 139 0.91 19.47 -13.33
C ASN A 139 2.11 19.44 -12.36
N PRO A 140 2.59 20.61 -11.86
CA PRO A 140 3.81 20.69 -11.07
C PRO A 140 3.75 19.91 -9.75
N ASP A 141 2.58 19.78 -9.12
CA ASP A 141 2.42 18.97 -7.90
C ASP A 141 2.67 17.48 -8.15
N ILE A 142 2.27 16.96 -9.32
CA ILE A 142 2.53 15.58 -9.73
C ILE A 142 4.02 15.39 -10.06
N ALA A 143 4.63 16.39 -10.72
CA ALA A 143 6.07 16.38 -10.98
C ALA A 143 6.89 16.38 -9.68
N GLU A 144 6.50 17.18 -8.68
CA GLU A 144 7.13 17.21 -7.35
C GLU A 144 7.04 15.84 -6.65
N ALA A 145 5.85 15.22 -6.63
CA ALA A 145 5.65 13.89 -6.06
C ALA A 145 6.50 12.84 -6.78
N GLY A 146 6.55 12.88 -8.11
CA GLY A 146 7.39 12.00 -8.93
C GLY A 146 8.88 12.16 -8.63
N ALA A 147 9.36 13.39 -8.51
CA ALA A 147 10.77 13.68 -8.16
C ALA A 147 11.13 13.13 -6.76
N LYS A 148 10.23 13.27 -5.78
CA LYS A 148 10.41 12.71 -4.43
C LYS A 148 10.46 11.18 -4.46
N ILE A 149 9.55 10.55 -5.19
CA ILE A 149 9.55 9.09 -5.38
C ILE A 149 10.89 8.63 -5.98
N ALA A 150 11.35 9.26 -7.06
CA ALA A 150 12.60 8.91 -7.71
C ALA A 150 13.84 9.09 -6.80
N ALA A 151 13.81 10.09 -5.91
CA ALA A 151 14.92 10.37 -4.99
C ALA A 151 15.00 9.38 -3.81
N GLU A 152 13.85 8.86 -3.32
CA GLU A 152 13.78 8.08 -2.09
C GLU A 152 13.43 6.59 -2.31
N SER A 153 13.00 6.22 -3.52
CA SER A 153 12.67 4.84 -3.87
C SER A 153 13.15 4.54 -5.29
N GLY A 154 13.66 3.50 -5.61
CA GLY A 154 14.15 3.18 -6.97
C GLY A 154 15.22 2.11 -6.91
N GLN A 155 15.82 1.93 -5.75
CA GLN A 155 16.81 0.88 -5.57
C GLN A 155 16.10 -0.43 -5.25
N PRO A 156 16.41 -1.53 -5.97
CA PRO A 156 15.85 -2.83 -5.65
C PRO A 156 16.28 -3.26 -4.25
N PRO A 157 15.35 -3.76 -3.40
CA PRO A 157 15.67 -4.19 -2.06
C PRO A 157 16.52 -5.46 -2.06
N LEU A 158 17.29 -5.70 -1.00
CA LEU A 158 18.03 -6.95 -0.83
C LEU A 158 17.07 -8.13 -0.64
N SER A 159 15.98 -7.91 0.09
CA SER A 159 14.91 -8.90 0.35
C SER A 159 13.63 -8.21 0.80
N TRP A 160 12.53 -8.97 0.88
CA TRP A 160 11.30 -8.47 1.49
C TRP A 160 11.47 -8.05 2.95
N ALA A 161 12.40 -8.64 3.69
CA ALA A 161 12.65 -8.34 5.10
C ALA A 161 13.51 -7.10 5.34
N THR A 162 13.93 -6.38 4.28
CA THR A 162 14.91 -5.29 4.37
C THR A 162 14.48 -4.01 3.65
N MET A 163 13.18 -3.78 3.52
CA MET A 163 12.64 -2.55 2.93
C MET A 163 11.47 -2.02 3.75
N ALA A 164 11.31 -0.70 3.81
CA ALA A 164 10.17 -0.09 4.47
C ALA A 164 8.95 0.01 3.54
N PHE A 165 7.74 0.05 4.15
CA PHE A 165 6.49 0.24 3.43
C PHE A 165 5.63 1.30 4.10
N ASN A 166 5.11 2.25 3.34
CA ASN A 166 4.41 3.43 3.80
C ASN A 166 2.92 3.38 3.43
N SER A 167 2.03 3.75 4.34
CA SER A 167 0.60 3.84 4.04
C SER A 167 0.28 4.96 3.05
N MET A 168 1.12 5.98 2.97
CA MET A 168 0.96 7.23 2.23
C MET A 168 -0.30 8.01 2.65
N ASN A 169 -1.46 7.37 2.70
CA ASN A 169 -2.70 7.96 3.19
C ASN A 169 -2.69 8.12 4.72
N ALA A 170 -3.36 9.16 5.20
CA ALA A 170 -3.53 9.38 6.63
C ALA A 170 -4.79 8.70 7.15
N TYR A 171 -4.73 8.29 8.42
CA TYR A 171 -5.85 7.77 9.19
C TYR A 171 -5.98 8.58 10.48
N ARG A 172 -7.20 8.73 10.97
CA ARG A 172 -7.44 9.34 12.27
C ARG A 172 -7.64 8.24 13.31
N LEU A 173 -6.70 8.10 14.22
CA LEU A 173 -6.83 7.24 15.39
C LEU A 173 -7.72 7.93 16.43
N VAL A 174 -8.65 7.18 17.01
CA VAL A 174 -9.56 7.67 18.05
C VAL A 174 -9.41 6.83 19.31
N ASN A 175 -8.97 7.43 20.39
CA ASN A 175 -8.74 6.75 21.65
C ASN A 175 -10.03 6.48 22.44
N ALA A 176 -9.92 5.87 23.63
CA ALA A 176 -11.04 5.54 24.49
C ALA A 176 -11.84 6.77 24.95
N ASP A 177 -11.19 7.93 25.07
CA ASP A 177 -11.81 9.20 25.48
C ASP A 177 -12.45 9.96 24.30
N GLY A 178 -12.33 9.42 23.05
CA GLY A 178 -12.83 10.05 21.84
C GLY A 178 -11.88 11.11 21.24
N ALA A 179 -10.69 11.30 21.82
CA ALA A 179 -9.67 12.18 21.23
C ALA A 179 -9.10 11.56 19.97
N GLY A 180 -8.94 12.39 18.93
CA GLY A 180 -8.48 11.94 17.62
C GLY A 180 -7.10 12.48 17.25
N GLN A 181 -6.25 11.62 16.68
CA GLN A 181 -4.91 11.96 16.18
C GLN A 181 -4.75 11.44 14.76
N PHE A 182 -4.44 12.29 13.79
CA PHE A 182 -4.08 11.83 12.45
C PHE A 182 -2.66 11.25 12.45
N VAL A 183 -2.52 10.12 11.74
CA VAL A 183 -1.24 9.40 11.60
C VAL A 183 -1.06 8.91 10.17
N ARG A 184 0.21 8.68 9.79
CA ARG A 184 0.60 7.80 8.66
C ARG A 184 1.38 6.64 9.20
N PHE A 185 1.12 5.44 8.67
CA PHE A 185 1.80 4.24 9.10
C PHE A 185 2.99 3.92 8.20
N THR A 186 4.04 3.40 8.82
CA THR A 186 5.19 2.80 8.14
C THR A 186 5.50 1.45 8.78
N PHE A 187 5.64 0.42 7.97
CA PHE A 187 6.26 -0.82 8.39
C PHE A 187 7.78 -0.71 8.24
N SER A 188 8.49 -0.65 9.36
CA SER A 188 9.95 -0.59 9.41
C SER A 188 10.52 -1.97 9.67
N PRO A 189 11.41 -2.50 8.80
CA PRO A 189 11.97 -3.83 8.98
C PRO A 189 12.92 -3.88 10.18
N GLU A 190 12.80 -4.91 11.05
CA GLU A 190 13.74 -5.06 12.19
C GLU A 190 15.18 -5.34 11.75
N LYS A 191 15.37 -5.88 10.54
CA LYS A 191 16.69 -6.09 9.94
C LYS A 191 17.34 -4.80 9.39
N GLY A 192 16.61 -3.66 9.42
CA GLY A 192 17.02 -2.43 8.73
C GLY A 192 16.79 -2.47 7.22
N GLU A 193 16.97 -1.32 6.58
CA GLU A 193 16.78 -1.18 5.13
C GLU A 193 18.09 -1.46 4.38
N HIS A 194 18.05 -2.38 3.42
CA HIS A 194 19.19 -2.77 2.60
C HIS A 194 18.78 -2.97 1.15
N SER A 195 19.54 -2.34 0.25
CA SER A 195 19.35 -2.52 -1.20
C SER A 195 20.25 -3.64 -1.73
N LEU A 196 19.82 -4.24 -2.84
CA LEU A 196 20.62 -5.20 -3.57
C LEU A 196 21.88 -4.50 -4.12
N PRO A 197 23.11 -4.96 -3.80
CA PRO A 197 24.34 -4.37 -4.29
C PRO A 197 24.38 -4.32 -5.82
N VAL A 198 24.86 -3.21 -6.37
CA VAL A 198 24.87 -2.95 -7.83
C VAL A 198 25.54 -4.08 -8.59
N GLU A 199 26.67 -4.59 -8.08
CA GLU A 199 27.43 -5.68 -8.68
C GLU A 199 26.70 -7.02 -8.72
N LYS A 200 25.66 -7.18 -7.90
CA LYS A 200 24.84 -8.41 -7.86
C LYS A 200 23.60 -8.34 -8.75
N ARG A 201 23.19 -7.14 -9.18
CA ARG A 201 21.92 -6.95 -9.91
C ARG A 201 21.86 -7.72 -11.23
N ALA A 202 22.96 -7.71 -11.99
CA ALA A 202 23.03 -8.39 -13.29
C ALA A 202 23.03 -9.93 -13.20
N THR A 203 23.32 -10.49 -12.03
CA THR A 203 23.44 -11.94 -11.81
C THR A 203 22.42 -12.48 -10.80
N ALA A 204 21.61 -11.61 -10.22
CA ALA A 204 20.53 -12.03 -9.33
C ALA A 204 19.50 -12.88 -10.08
N ASP A 205 18.93 -13.86 -9.39
CA ASP A 205 17.76 -14.56 -9.93
C ASP A 205 16.64 -13.53 -10.22
N PRO A 206 16.00 -13.57 -11.39
CA PRO A 206 14.95 -12.61 -11.73
C PRO A 206 13.82 -12.52 -10.67
N HIS A 207 13.58 -13.59 -9.93
CA HIS A 207 12.54 -13.67 -8.90
C HIS A 207 13.13 -13.93 -7.50
N TYR A 208 14.29 -13.32 -7.18
CA TYR A 208 14.99 -13.59 -5.92
C TYR A 208 14.17 -13.19 -4.68
N LEU A 209 13.31 -12.19 -4.78
CA LEU A 209 12.45 -11.78 -3.67
C LEU A 209 11.43 -12.86 -3.31
N MET A 210 10.76 -13.43 -4.32
CA MET A 210 9.75 -14.48 -4.11
C MET A 210 10.38 -15.78 -3.65
N LYS A 211 11.53 -16.16 -4.24
CA LYS A 211 12.22 -17.40 -3.91
C LYS A 211 12.87 -17.36 -2.53
N GLY A 212 13.44 -16.22 -2.16
CA GLY A 212 14.19 -16.06 -0.91
C GLY A 212 13.34 -15.80 0.33
N VAL A 213 12.04 -15.46 0.18
CA VAL A 213 11.22 -15.02 1.32
C VAL A 213 11.11 -16.03 2.45
N PHE A 214 11.03 -17.32 2.11
CA PHE A 214 10.85 -18.39 3.12
C PHE A 214 12.13 -18.71 3.90
N ASP A 215 13.30 -18.41 3.31
CA ASP A 215 14.60 -18.59 3.98
C ASP A 215 14.86 -17.50 5.02
N GLU A 216 14.08 -16.42 4.98
CA GLU A 216 14.21 -15.29 5.90
C GLU A 216 13.26 -15.32 7.10
N LEU A 217 12.36 -16.30 7.13
CA LEU A 217 11.41 -16.43 8.23
C LEU A 217 12.12 -16.75 9.58
N PRO A 218 11.67 -16.18 10.70
CA PRO A 218 10.55 -15.24 10.80
C PRO A 218 10.95 -13.84 10.33
N ILE A 219 10.05 -13.20 9.55
CA ILE A 219 10.22 -11.82 9.12
C ILE A 219 9.47 -10.90 10.09
N ARG A 220 10.11 -9.81 10.51
CA ARG A 220 9.59 -8.90 11.53
C ARG A 220 9.60 -7.45 11.08
N TYR A 221 8.47 -6.78 11.38
CA TYR A 221 8.28 -5.37 11.09
C TYR A 221 7.71 -4.63 12.30
N ARG A 222 8.33 -3.50 12.66
CA ARG A 222 7.72 -2.53 13.55
C ARG A 222 6.68 -1.72 12.77
N VAL A 223 5.48 -1.63 13.33
CA VAL A 223 4.44 -0.73 12.82
C VAL A 223 4.65 0.62 13.48
N MET A 224 5.15 1.57 12.72
CA MET A 224 5.41 2.93 13.20
C MET A 224 4.28 3.86 12.76
N ALA A 225 3.84 4.75 13.63
CA ALA A 225 2.90 5.81 13.32
C ALA A 225 3.60 7.18 13.41
N GLN A 226 3.63 7.92 12.31
CA GLN A 226 4.04 9.32 12.28
C GLN A 226 2.83 10.18 12.69
N LEU A 227 2.98 10.99 13.72
CA LEU A 227 1.87 11.82 14.23
C LEU A 227 1.81 13.15 13.50
N ALA A 228 0.64 13.48 12.95
CA ALA A 228 0.40 14.77 12.32
C ALA A 228 0.36 15.91 13.34
N ARG A 229 0.85 17.08 12.94
CA ARG A 229 0.52 18.37 13.55
C ARG A 229 -0.64 19.03 12.80
N VAL A 230 -1.19 20.09 13.39
CA VAL A 230 -2.40 20.77 12.88
C VAL A 230 -2.25 21.29 11.43
N ASP A 231 -1.05 21.64 11.02
CA ASP A 231 -0.77 22.18 9.69
C ASP A 231 -0.40 21.12 8.63
N ASP A 232 -0.35 19.84 9.01
CA ASP A 232 0.01 18.78 8.08
C ASP A 232 -1.16 18.41 7.15
N GLN A 233 -0.82 18.10 5.90
CA GLN A 233 -1.78 17.70 4.88
C GLN A 233 -2.26 16.26 5.14
N THR A 234 -3.43 16.12 5.74
CA THR A 234 -4.01 14.80 6.06
C THR A 234 -4.90 14.25 4.94
N ALA A 235 -5.29 15.09 3.99
CA ALA A 235 -6.17 14.75 2.87
C ALA A 235 -5.45 14.74 1.50
N ASP A 236 -4.11 14.70 1.49
CA ASP A 236 -3.30 14.65 0.28
C ASP A 236 -2.11 13.71 0.46
N SER A 237 -2.20 12.52 -0.10
CA SER A 237 -1.15 11.50 -0.04
C SER A 237 0.05 11.78 -0.94
N SER A 238 -0.03 12.76 -1.85
CA SER A 238 1.11 13.18 -2.68
C SER A 238 2.09 14.10 -1.93
N LYS A 239 1.68 14.65 -0.77
CA LYS A 239 2.51 15.54 0.04
C LYS A 239 3.09 14.80 1.25
N ALA A 240 4.41 14.76 1.35
CA ALA A 240 5.08 14.21 2.51
C ALA A 240 4.89 15.11 3.74
N TRP A 241 4.83 14.50 4.92
CA TRP A 241 4.92 15.27 6.17
C TRP A 241 6.37 15.55 6.53
N PRO A 242 6.62 16.63 7.29
CA PRO A 242 7.97 16.95 7.76
C PRO A 242 8.60 15.80 8.56
N VAL A 243 9.90 15.61 8.37
CA VAL A 243 10.66 14.51 8.98
C VAL A 243 10.80 14.62 10.51
N ASP A 244 10.59 15.81 11.07
CA ASP A 244 10.68 16.11 12.51
C ASP A 244 9.41 15.76 13.29
N ARG A 245 8.43 15.11 12.65
CA ARG A 245 7.21 14.64 13.32
C ARG A 245 7.53 13.50 14.27
N GLU A 246 6.79 13.43 15.38
CA GLU A 246 6.89 12.34 16.34
C GLU A 246 6.53 11.01 15.68
N TRP A 247 7.34 9.99 15.98
CA TRP A 247 7.10 8.62 15.60
C TRP A 247 6.76 7.79 16.83
N VAL A 248 5.71 6.99 16.75
CA VAL A 248 5.27 6.09 17.81
C VAL A 248 5.32 4.65 17.32
N ASP A 249 5.97 3.78 18.09
CA ASP A 249 5.93 2.33 17.86
C ASP A 249 4.55 1.80 18.27
N MET A 250 3.78 1.34 17.29
CA MET A 250 2.43 0.80 17.48
C MET A 250 2.43 -0.70 17.74
N GLY A 251 3.49 -1.43 17.39
CA GLY A 251 3.55 -2.87 17.58
C GLY A 251 4.45 -3.60 16.60
N LEU A 252 4.45 -4.91 16.73
CA LEU A 252 5.26 -5.83 15.94
C LEU A 252 4.37 -6.76 15.12
N VAL A 253 4.61 -6.81 13.81
CA VAL A 253 4.14 -7.89 12.93
C VAL A 253 5.27 -8.91 12.79
N GLU A 254 4.98 -10.17 13.12
CA GLU A 254 5.89 -11.30 12.92
C GLU A 254 5.24 -12.31 11.97
N MET A 255 5.85 -12.54 10.81
CA MET A 255 5.44 -13.53 9.83
C MET A 255 6.26 -14.80 10.02
N THR A 256 5.58 -15.94 10.15
CA THR A 256 6.21 -17.21 10.56
C THR A 256 6.12 -18.31 9.49
N GLY A 257 5.33 -18.12 8.44
CA GLY A 257 5.19 -19.12 7.39
C GLY A 257 4.28 -18.68 6.25
N PRO A 258 4.14 -19.51 5.20
CA PRO A 258 3.16 -19.26 4.14
C PRO A 258 1.73 -19.32 4.69
N ASP A 259 0.86 -18.42 4.23
CA ASP A 259 -0.58 -18.52 4.51
C ASP A 259 -1.20 -19.49 3.49
N THR A 260 -1.43 -20.72 3.94
CA THR A 260 -1.94 -21.80 3.08
C THR A 260 -3.45 -21.84 2.98
N GLU A 261 -4.16 -20.94 3.67
CA GLU A 261 -5.63 -20.88 3.70
C GLU A 261 -6.20 -19.87 2.70
N ARG A 262 -5.34 -18.92 2.24
CA ARG A 262 -5.77 -17.82 1.37
C ARG A 262 -5.51 -18.10 -0.11
N GLU A 263 -6.36 -17.51 -0.97
CA GLU A 263 -6.34 -17.63 -2.44
C GLU A 263 -6.36 -19.09 -2.92
N ARG A 264 -7.13 -19.94 -2.21
CA ARG A 264 -7.39 -21.34 -2.56
C ARG A 264 -8.90 -21.60 -2.62
N ASP A 265 -9.29 -22.60 -3.39
CA ASP A 265 -10.67 -23.07 -3.46
C ASP A 265 -11.71 -21.98 -3.74
N GLY A 266 -11.32 -20.96 -4.52
CA GLY A 266 -12.17 -19.81 -4.85
C GLY A 266 -12.14 -18.67 -3.83
N ASP A 267 -11.31 -18.75 -2.78
CA ASP A 267 -11.05 -17.61 -1.91
C ASP A 267 -10.29 -16.51 -2.66
N ILE A 268 -10.74 -15.27 -2.47
CA ILE A 268 -10.14 -14.09 -3.07
C ILE A 268 -9.69 -13.15 -1.97
N LEU A 269 -8.38 -13.03 -1.80
CA LEU A 269 -7.82 -12.06 -0.86
C LEU A 269 -7.98 -10.65 -1.42
N VAL A 270 -8.75 -9.83 -0.71
CA VAL A 270 -8.88 -8.39 -0.96
C VAL A 270 -8.45 -7.63 0.28
N ASN A 271 -7.41 -6.81 0.15
CA ASN A 271 -6.99 -5.88 1.19
C ASN A 271 -7.48 -4.49 0.79
N ASP A 272 -8.45 -3.96 1.51
CA ASP A 272 -9.06 -2.65 1.24
C ASP A 272 -8.66 -1.65 2.33
N PRO A 273 -7.90 -0.59 2.02
CA PRO A 273 -7.47 0.39 3.03
C PRO A 273 -8.63 1.20 3.64
N MET A 274 -9.82 1.12 3.04
CA MET A 274 -11.06 1.69 3.63
C MET A 274 -11.77 0.71 4.56
N ARG A 275 -11.32 -0.55 4.66
CA ARG A 275 -11.81 -1.50 5.66
C ARG A 275 -11.13 -1.23 6.98
N VAL A 276 -11.65 -0.26 7.69
CA VAL A 276 -11.20 0.14 9.03
C VAL A 276 -12.14 -0.41 10.10
N THR A 277 -11.71 -0.35 11.36
CA THR A 277 -12.49 -0.77 12.54
C THR A 277 -12.71 0.40 13.48
N ASP A 278 -13.60 0.24 14.46
CA ASP A 278 -13.80 1.28 15.51
C ASP A 278 -12.45 1.68 16.12
N GLY A 279 -12.26 2.98 16.31
CA GLY A 279 -11.00 3.58 16.74
C GLY A 279 -10.03 3.93 15.61
N ILE A 280 -10.36 3.63 14.35
CA ILE A 280 -9.61 4.07 13.15
C ILE A 280 -10.60 4.64 12.15
N GLU A 281 -10.36 5.86 11.69
CA GLU A 281 -11.17 6.55 10.68
C GLU A 281 -10.27 6.89 9.47
N PRO A 282 -10.74 6.71 8.23
CA PRO A 282 -10.01 7.15 7.05
C PRO A 282 -10.02 8.68 6.98
N SER A 283 -8.96 9.26 6.40
CA SER A 283 -8.96 10.69 6.08
C SER A 283 -9.84 11.00 4.85
N ASP A 284 -10.08 12.29 4.61
CA ASP A 284 -10.81 12.79 3.44
C ASP A 284 -9.94 12.82 2.15
N ASP A 285 -8.79 12.13 2.15
CA ASP A 285 -7.93 12.00 1.00
C ASP A 285 -8.68 11.35 -0.19
N PRO A 286 -8.87 12.03 -1.33
CA PRO A 286 -9.63 11.51 -2.46
C PRO A 286 -9.01 10.24 -3.05
N ILE A 287 -7.68 10.07 -2.95
CA ILE A 287 -7.00 8.83 -3.35
C ILE A 287 -7.42 7.68 -2.43
N LEU A 288 -7.46 7.89 -1.11
CA LEU A 288 -7.94 6.88 -0.17
C LEU A 288 -9.41 6.54 -0.43
N GLN A 289 -10.24 7.57 -0.58
CA GLN A 289 -11.69 7.46 -0.73
C GLN A 289 -12.17 6.74 -2.00
N ILE A 290 -11.34 6.70 -3.07
CA ILE A 290 -11.70 5.96 -4.29
C ILE A 290 -11.28 4.50 -4.25
N ARG A 291 -10.38 4.11 -3.33
CA ARG A 291 -9.71 2.79 -3.37
C ARG A 291 -10.68 1.62 -3.30
N THR A 292 -11.72 1.69 -2.48
CA THR A 292 -12.75 0.61 -2.41
C THR A 292 -13.38 0.36 -3.78
N TYR A 293 -13.72 1.42 -4.52
CA TYR A 293 -14.30 1.30 -5.87
C TYR A 293 -13.31 0.69 -6.86
N VAL A 294 -12.05 1.13 -6.80
CA VAL A 294 -10.95 0.62 -7.64
C VAL A 294 -10.71 -0.87 -7.35
N TYR A 295 -10.68 -1.28 -6.08
CA TYR A 295 -10.52 -2.68 -5.71
C TYR A 295 -11.73 -3.52 -6.12
N GLY A 296 -12.95 -3.00 -5.96
CA GLY A 296 -14.17 -3.65 -6.43
C GLY A 296 -14.12 -3.93 -7.94
N GLU A 297 -13.74 -2.93 -8.74
CA GLU A 297 -13.59 -3.10 -10.18
C GLU A 297 -12.45 -4.07 -10.56
N SER A 298 -11.32 -4.04 -9.85
CA SER A 298 -10.23 -5.01 -10.03
C SER A 298 -10.68 -6.44 -9.73
N VAL A 299 -11.47 -6.66 -8.68
CA VAL A 299 -12.05 -7.98 -8.36
C VAL A 299 -13.02 -8.42 -9.45
N ARG A 300 -13.94 -7.54 -9.88
CA ARG A 300 -14.87 -7.82 -10.97
C ARG A 300 -14.14 -8.27 -12.24
N ARG A 301 -13.06 -7.58 -12.60
CA ARG A 301 -12.23 -7.91 -13.76
C ARG A 301 -11.59 -9.29 -13.65
N ARG A 302 -11.13 -9.69 -12.44
CA ARG A 302 -10.51 -10.99 -12.20
C ARG A 302 -11.50 -12.15 -12.19
N THR A 303 -12.69 -11.93 -11.65
CA THR A 303 -13.64 -13.01 -11.32
C THR A 303 -14.86 -13.03 -12.22
N GLY A 304 -15.14 -11.97 -12.95
CA GLY A 304 -16.41 -11.77 -13.66
C GLY A 304 -17.63 -11.53 -12.75
N VAL A 305 -17.41 -11.38 -11.44
CA VAL A 305 -18.46 -11.16 -10.44
C VAL A 305 -18.46 -9.72 -9.98
N GLU A 306 -19.61 -9.04 -10.04
CA GLU A 306 -19.77 -7.73 -9.42
C GLU A 306 -19.76 -7.86 -7.89
N ARG A 307 -18.91 -7.07 -7.23
CA ARG A 307 -18.95 -6.89 -5.78
C ARG A 307 -19.42 -5.47 -5.45
N PRO A 308 -20.33 -5.32 -4.46
CA PRO A 308 -20.75 -3.99 -4.03
C PRO A 308 -19.56 -3.22 -3.42
N ALA A 309 -19.57 -1.90 -3.60
CA ALA A 309 -18.54 -0.99 -3.07
C ALA A 309 -18.56 -0.86 -1.53
N SER A 310 -19.46 -1.55 -0.86
CA SER A 310 -19.59 -1.59 0.61
C SER A 310 -19.26 -2.99 1.11
N LEU A 311 -17.99 -3.28 1.32
CA LEU A 311 -17.55 -4.46 2.09
C LEU A 311 -16.67 -4.02 3.23
#